data_9eb27582408efe1682eaaae0fec0c9d0
#
_entry.id   9eb27582408efe1682eaaae0fec0c9d0
#
_cell.length_a   1.000
_cell.length_b   1.000
_cell.length_c   1.000
_cell.angle_alpha   90.00
_cell.angle_beta   90.00
_cell.angle_gamma   90.00
#
_symmetry.space_group_name_H-M   'P 1'
#
loop_
_entity.id
_entity.type
_entity.pdbx_description
1 polymer ?
#
loop_
_entity_poly.entity_id
_entity_poly.type
_entity_poly.pdbx_seq_one_letter_code
_entity_poly.pdbx_strand_id
1 'polypeptide(L)'
;LRRQRQMCIRDSSSAVVVWNEQPTKLAMMEGMYDSEVPPLYAVGIVDEDNQEVIAPFAIPGGTSFLATGNFETEYPGLNELAQTEEYGDMVVEDMPVGLVFQSYHLMVAMYGLIMLTSILVLVFTFKGGRIAKMRWLQWAAVLSPIWPFIAIQTGWITAEVGRQPWVVYPSKQGPAFVSLLTADGISMSVSAPE
;
A
#
# COMPACT_ATOMS: atom_id res chain seq x y z
N LEU A 1 -23.14 15.73 -6.60
CA LEU A 1 -22.51 16.26 -5.38
C LEU A 1 -22.38 15.23 -4.24
N ARG A 2 -23.41 14.40 -3.94
CA ARG A 2 -23.31 13.35 -2.92
C ARG A 2 -22.29 12.25 -3.26
N ARG A 3 -22.22 11.79 -4.51
CA ARG A 3 -21.24 10.77 -4.95
C ARG A 3 -19.79 11.27 -4.88
N GLN A 4 -19.54 12.52 -5.24
CA GLN A 4 -18.19 13.11 -5.13
C GLN A 4 -17.73 13.25 -3.68
N ARG A 5 -18.65 13.66 -2.76
CA ARG A 5 -18.32 13.69 -1.32
C ARG A 5 -18.00 12.29 -0.76
N GLN A 6 -18.71 11.26 -1.20
CA GLN A 6 -18.44 9.88 -0.77
C GLN A 6 -17.11 9.35 -1.34
N MET A 7 -16.71 9.74 -2.55
CA MET A 7 -15.39 9.39 -3.08
C MET A 7 -14.27 10.05 -2.26
N CYS A 8 -14.33 11.37 -2.03
CA CYS A 8 -13.31 12.06 -1.23
C CYS A 8 -13.20 11.54 0.21
N ILE A 9 -14.32 11.20 0.85
CA ILE A 9 -14.32 10.60 2.20
C ILE A 9 -13.73 9.18 2.16
N ARG A 10 -13.97 8.41 1.10
CA ARG A 10 -13.38 7.07 0.92
C ARG A 10 -11.88 7.14 0.70
N ASP A 11 -11.39 8.08 -0.10
CA ASP A 11 -9.96 8.21 -0.39
C ASP A 11 -9.18 8.66 0.84
N SER A 12 -9.72 9.59 1.63
CA SER A 12 -9.10 9.99 2.90
C SER A 12 -9.17 8.93 4.00
N SER A 13 -10.07 7.94 3.88
CA SER A 13 -10.22 6.84 4.82
C SER A 13 -9.57 5.54 4.36
N SER A 14 -8.92 5.49 3.19
CA SER A 14 -8.35 4.25 2.66
C SER A 14 -7.27 3.66 3.57
N ALA A 15 -6.40 4.49 4.13
CA ALA A 15 -5.41 4.07 5.12
C ALA A 15 -6.06 3.47 6.38
N VAL A 16 -7.13 4.12 6.88
CA VAL A 16 -7.90 3.63 8.02
C VAL A 16 -8.58 2.31 7.72
N VAL A 17 -9.13 2.14 6.51
CA VAL A 17 -9.78 0.89 6.10
C VAL A 17 -8.77 -0.24 5.99
N VAL A 18 -7.62 -0.02 5.35
CA VAL A 18 -6.57 -1.04 5.24
C VAL A 18 -6.03 -1.41 6.62
N TRP A 19 -5.84 -0.42 7.49
CA TRP A 19 -5.41 -0.62 8.89
C TRP A 19 -6.36 -1.55 9.66
N ASN A 20 -7.67 -1.40 9.50
CA ASN A 20 -8.65 -2.15 10.28
C ASN A 20 -9.07 -3.47 9.64
N GLU A 21 -9.12 -3.54 8.30
CA GLU A 21 -9.75 -4.63 7.58
C GLU A 21 -8.74 -5.57 6.88
N GLN A 22 -7.49 -5.14 6.71
CA GLN A 22 -6.48 -5.90 5.96
C GLN A 22 -5.10 -5.83 6.62
N PRO A 23 -4.94 -6.37 7.86
CA PRO A 23 -3.71 -6.23 8.61
C PRO A 23 -2.50 -6.90 7.94
N THR A 24 -2.63 -8.10 7.38
CA THR A 24 -1.53 -8.77 6.69
C THR A 24 -1.04 -7.98 5.49
N LYS A 25 -1.95 -7.37 4.75
CA LYS A 25 -1.61 -6.52 3.61
C LYS A 25 -0.86 -5.26 4.04
N LEU A 26 -1.29 -4.60 5.11
CA LEU A 26 -0.59 -3.43 5.62
C LEU A 26 0.81 -3.80 6.09
N ALA A 27 0.95 -4.89 6.83
CA ALA A 27 2.24 -5.38 7.28
C ALA A 27 3.19 -5.69 6.11
N MET A 28 2.70 -6.31 5.02
CA MET A 28 3.49 -6.50 3.79
C MET A 28 3.84 -5.20 3.08
N MET A 29 2.92 -4.22 3.01
CA MET A 29 3.16 -2.93 2.37
C MET A 29 4.25 -2.12 3.06
N GLU A 30 4.34 -2.22 4.39
CA GLU A 30 5.34 -1.54 5.20
C GLU A 30 6.54 -2.45 5.55
N GLY A 31 6.52 -3.74 5.17
CA GLY A 31 7.60 -4.69 5.42
C GLY A 31 7.76 -5.06 6.89
N MET A 32 6.67 -5.05 7.65
CA MET A 32 6.66 -5.30 9.09
C MET A 32 6.57 -6.79 9.39
N TYR A 33 7.64 -7.37 9.85
CA TYR A 33 7.65 -8.76 10.31
C TYR A 33 7.26 -8.88 11.78
N ASP A 34 7.74 -7.99 12.63
CA ASP A 34 7.42 -7.92 14.05
C ASP A 34 6.53 -6.71 14.37
N SER A 35 5.89 -6.74 15.54
CA SER A 35 5.05 -5.62 15.99
C SER A 35 5.89 -4.39 16.29
N GLU A 36 5.58 -3.33 15.62
CA GLU A 36 6.26 -2.05 15.78
C GLU A 36 5.31 -0.87 15.48
N VAL A 37 5.79 0.33 15.75
CA VAL A 37 5.13 1.55 15.27
C VAL A 37 5.48 1.77 13.81
N PRO A 38 4.54 1.56 12.86
CA PRO A 38 4.85 1.53 11.44
C PRO A 38 5.41 2.88 10.96
N PRO A 39 6.67 2.90 10.51
CA PRO A 39 7.26 4.08 9.89
C PRO A 39 6.69 4.27 8.48
N LEU A 40 6.80 5.47 7.95
CA LEU A 40 6.52 5.74 6.54
C LEU A 40 7.84 5.74 5.78
N TYR A 41 8.07 4.74 4.97
CA TYR A 41 9.27 4.64 4.14
C TYR A 41 9.13 5.48 2.87
N ALA A 42 10.14 6.28 2.56
CA ALA A 42 10.21 6.98 1.28
C ALA A 42 10.92 6.13 0.21
N VAL A 43 11.97 5.42 0.62
CA VAL A 43 12.74 4.49 -0.20
C VAL A 43 13.27 3.39 0.71
N GLY A 44 13.12 2.14 0.30
CA GLY A 44 13.62 0.99 1.04
C GLY A 44 13.64 -0.27 0.19
N ILE A 45 14.33 -1.28 0.68
CA ILE A 45 14.39 -2.62 0.11
C ILE A 45 14.16 -3.60 1.27
N VAL A 46 13.28 -4.56 1.08
CA VAL A 46 13.05 -5.65 2.04
C VAL A 46 14.11 -6.72 1.83
N ASP A 47 14.77 -7.08 2.90
CA ASP A 47 15.58 -8.30 3.00
C ASP A 47 14.69 -9.39 3.61
N GLU A 48 14.18 -10.29 2.76
CA GLU A 48 13.25 -11.34 3.17
C GLU A 48 13.96 -12.42 4.01
N ASP A 49 15.26 -12.65 3.79
CA ASP A 49 16.05 -13.64 4.53
C ASP A 49 16.28 -13.23 5.99
N ASN A 50 16.54 -11.93 6.21
CA ASN A 50 16.76 -11.38 7.55
C ASN A 50 15.49 -10.78 8.17
N GLN A 51 14.38 -10.73 7.40
CA GLN A 51 13.11 -10.14 7.82
C GLN A 51 13.25 -8.66 8.25
N GLU A 52 14.07 -7.90 7.52
CA GLU A 52 14.35 -6.50 7.81
C GLU A 52 14.13 -5.60 6.60
N VAL A 53 13.78 -4.33 6.87
CA VAL A 53 13.70 -3.30 5.84
C VAL A 53 14.95 -2.42 5.88
N ILE A 54 15.74 -2.47 4.82
CA ILE A 54 16.90 -1.59 4.64
C ILE A 54 16.41 -0.29 4.00
N ALA A 55 16.17 0.72 4.81
CA ALA A 55 15.64 1.99 4.34
C ALA A 55 16.49 3.18 4.81
N PRO A 56 17.09 3.95 3.88
CA PRO A 56 17.87 5.14 4.24
C PRO A 56 16.99 6.32 4.68
N PHE A 57 15.72 6.33 4.30
CA PHE A 57 14.79 7.40 4.63
C PHE A 57 13.43 6.84 5.08
N ALA A 58 13.17 7.00 6.36
CA ALA A 58 11.91 6.65 6.99
C ALA A 58 11.44 7.78 7.91
N ILE A 59 10.15 8.03 7.96
CA ILE A 59 9.52 8.92 8.94
C ILE A 59 8.96 8.05 10.05
N PRO A 60 9.54 8.07 11.27
CA PRO A 60 9.06 7.24 12.37
C PRO A 60 7.60 7.50 12.67
N GLY A 61 6.79 6.45 12.80
CA GLY A 61 5.36 6.54 13.07
C GLY A 61 4.52 7.21 11.98
N GLY A 62 5.08 7.45 10.79
CA GLY A 62 4.38 8.17 9.72
C GLY A 62 3.13 7.44 9.23
N THR A 63 3.20 6.14 9.02
CA THR A 63 2.03 5.32 8.62
C THR A 63 1.02 5.20 9.74
N SER A 64 1.49 5.08 11.00
CA SER A 64 0.64 5.13 12.19
C SER A 64 -0.15 6.45 12.25
N PHE A 65 0.50 7.57 12.03
CA PHE A 65 -0.16 8.89 12.00
C PHE A 65 -1.20 8.99 10.88
N LEU A 66 -0.91 8.50 9.69
CA LEU A 66 -1.85 8.53 8.56
C LEU A 66 -3.11 7.68 8.82
N ALA A 67 -2.98 6.58 9.55
CA ALA A 67 -4.07 5.68 9.85
C ALA A 67 -4.88 6.08 11.09
N THR A 68 -4.21 6.54 12.15
CA THR A 68 -4.83 6.75 13.48
C THR A 68 -4.81 8.20 13.95
N GLY A 69 -4.00 9.07 13.33
CA GLY A 69 -3.72 10.42 13.79
C GLY A 69 -2.71 10.50 14.94
N ASN A 70 -2.10 9.38 15.34
CA ASN A 70 -1.10 9.28 16.40
C ASN A 70 0.19 8.64 15.86
N PHE A 71 1.35 9.17 16.26
CA PHE A 71 2.66 8.68 15.83
C PHE A 71 3.17 7.46 16.64
N GLU A 72 2.50 7.10 17.70
CA GLU A 72 2.96 6.08 18.67
C GLU A 72 2.10 4.81 18.68
N THR A 73 1.13 4.69 17.78
CA THR A 73 0.26 3.51 17.74
C THR A 73 1.00 2.34 17.12
N GLU A 74 1.20 1.29 17.90
CA GLU A 74 1.79 0.03 17.45
C GLU A 74 0.83 -0.74 16.54
N TYR A 75 1.41 -1.52 15.65
CA TYR A 75 0.68 -2.38 14.73
C TYR A 75 1.28 -3.80 14.72
N PRO A 76 0.45 -4.85 14.67
CA PRO A 76 0.95 -6.22 14.66
C PRO A 76 1.72 -6.53 13.38
N GLY A 77 2.86 -7.21 13.52
CA GLY A 77 3.66 -7.70 12.42
C GLY A 77 3.13 -9.03 11.85
N LEU A 78 3.72 -9.48 10.74
CA LEU A 78 3.35 -10.73 10.07
C LEU A 78 3.54 -11.94 10.99
N ASN A 79 4.62 -11.97 11.78
CA ASN A 79 4.92 -13.06 12.69
C ASN A 79 3.88 -13.20 13.82
N GLU A 80 3.33 -12.09 14.32
CA GLU A 80 2.26 -12.13 15.31
C GLU A 80 0.91 -12.47 14.70
N LEU A 81 0.61 -11.91 13.51
CA LEU A 81 -0.62 -12.24 12.80
C LEU A 81 -0.72 -13.73 12.46
N ALA A 82 0.40 -14.37 12.08
CA ALA A 82 0.46 -15.80 11.82
C ALA A 82 0.17 -16.69 13.05
N GLN A 83 0.32 -16.14 14.26
CA GLN A 83 0.02 -16.86 15.51
C GLN A 83 -1.44 -16.72 15.96
N THR A 84 -2.22 -15.86 15.30
CA THR A 84 -3.64 -15.69 15.64
C THR A 84 -4.49 -16.79 15.01
N GLU A 85 -5.56 -17.20 15.67
CA GLU A 85 -6.50 -18.21 15.15
C GLU A 85 -7.10 -17.82 13.80
N GLU A 86 -7.23 -16.51 13.54
CA GLU A 86 -7.84 -15.95 12.33
C GLU A 86 -6.93 -16.12 11.08
N TYR A 87 -5.61 -16.15 11.30
CA TYR A 87 -4.59 -16.21 10.22
C TYR A 87 -3.61 -17.39 10.39
N GLY A 88 -3.95 -18.37 11.23
CA GLY A 88 -3.06 -19.46 11.65
C GLY A 88 -2.56 -20.39 10.54
N ASP A 89 -3.20 -20.37 9.36
CA ASP A 89 -2.75 -21.13 8.17
C ASP A 89 -1.70 -20.35 7.33
N MET A 90 -1.32 -19.15 7.78
CA MET A 90 -0.40 -18.29 7.04
C MET A 90 1.06 -18.68 7.32
N VAL A 91 1.80 -18.99 6.27
CA VAL A 91 3.25 -19.21 6.32
C VAL A 91 3.93 -17.91 5.87
N VAL A 92 4.58 -17.21 6.80
CA VAL A 92 5.19 -15.88 6.54
C VAL A 92 6.31 -15.98 5.50
N GLU A 93 7.06 -17.08 5.48
CA GLU A 93 8.16 -17.31 4.55
C GLU A 93 7.71 -17.43 3.09
N ASP A 94 6.47 -17.86 2.86
CA ASP A 94 5.90 -18.00 1.50
C ASP A 94 5.27 -16.69 1.00
N MET A 95 5.22 -15.64 1.84
CA MET A 95 4.59 -14.37 1.48
C MET A 95 5.54 -13.48 0.68
N PRO A 96 5.11 -12.94 -0.46
CA PRO A 96 5.94 -12.09 -1.32
C PRO A 96 6.03 -10.66 -0.77
N VAL A 97 6.58 -10.50 0.44
CA VAL A 97 6.66 -9.23 1.15
C VAL A 97 7.43 -8.19 0.35
N GLY A 98 8.60 -8.56 -0.18
CA GLY A 98 9.44 -7.66 -0.98
C GLY A 98 8.75 -7.17 -2.24
N LEU A 99 8.00 -8.04 -2.94
CA LEU A 99 7.26 -7.63 -4.13
C LEU A 99 6.13 -6.65 -3.79
N VAL A 100 5.40 -6.89 -2.71
CA VAL A 100 4.30 -6.01 -2.26
C VAL A 100 4.85 -4.67 -1.79
N PHE A 101 5.90 -4.68 -0.97
CA PHE A 101 6.58 -3.48 -0.51
C PHE A 101 7.09 -2.62 -1.68
N GLN A 102 7.85 -3.22 -2.61
CA GLN A 102 8.43 -2.49 -3.73
C GLN A 102 7.36 -1.94 -4.69
N SER A 103 6.33 -2.72 -4.99
CA SER A 103 5.25 -2.27 -5.87
C SER A 103 4.45 -1.13 -5.25
N TYR A 104 4.18 -1.18 -3.93
CA TYR A 104 3.52 -0.11 -3.20
C TYR A 104 4.33 1.19 -3.20
N HIS A 105 5.60 1.12 -2.81
CA HIS A 105 6.47 2.29 -2.75
C HIS A 105 6.73 2.89 -4.13
N LEU A 106 6.86 2.06 -5.16
CA LEU A 106 6.97 2.55 -6.54
C LEU A 106 5.68 3.27 -6.99
N MET A 107 4.50 2.74 -6.64
CA MET A 107 3.23 3.43 -6.90
C MET A 107 3.18 4.81 -6.25
N VAL A 108 3.56 4.90 -4.97
CA VAL A 108 3.60 6.16 -4.21
C VAL A 108 4.62 7.14 -4.80
N ALA A 109 5.81 6.65 -5.18
CA ALA A 109 6.83 7.47 -5.82
C ALA A 109 6.35 8.04 -7.18
N MET A 110 5.67 7.24 -7.99
CA MET A 110 5.09 7.72 -9.25
C MET A 110 4.02 8.77 -9.02
N TYR A 111 3.17 8.59 -8.00
CA TYR A 111 2.20 9.62 -7.60
C TYR A 111 2.88 10.93 -7.20
N GLY A 112 3.94 10.86 -6.39
CA GLY A 112 4.75 12.02 -6.01
C GLY A 112 5.33 12.74 -7.23
N LEU A 113 5.81 11.98 -8.22
CA LEU A 113 6.37 12.52 -9.46
C LEU A 113 5.30 13.20 -10.32
N ILE A 114 4.08 12.64 -10.40
CA ILE A 114 2.94 13.27 -11.06
C ILE A 114 2.58 14.60 -10.39
N MET A 115 2.48 14.61 -9.07
CA MET A 115 2.20 15.81 -8.29
C MET A 115 3.26 16.90 -8.52
N LEU A 116 4.54 16.51 -8.41
CA LEU A 116 5.66 17.44 -8.60
C LEU A 116 5.66 18.04 -10.01
N THR A 117 5.55 17.20 -11.05
CA THR A 117 5.53 17.67 -12.44
C THR A 117 4.32 18.58 -12.70
N SER A 118 3.16 18.26 -12.18
CA SER A 118 1.95 19.07 -12.31
C SER A 118 2.09 20.45 -11.66
N ILE A 119 2.62 20.50 -10.44
CA ILE A 119 2.88 21.75 -9.72
C ILE A 119 3.90 22.60 -10.47
N LEU A 120 5.01 22.01 -10.93
CA LEU A 120 6.02 22.74 -11.67
C LEU A 120 5.48 23.31 -12.97
N VAL A 121 4.76 22.52 -13.75
CA VAL A 121 4.10 22.96 -14.98
C VAL A 121 3.15 24.13 -14.69
N LEU A 122 2.31 23.99 -13.67
CA LEU A 122 1.37 25.03 -13.27
C LEU A 122 2.07 26.34 -12.88
N VAL A 123 3.04 26.28 -11.97
CA VAL A 123 3.81 27.44 -11.49
C VAL A 123 4.52 28.17 -12.63
N PHE A 124 5.21 27.45 -13.50
CA PHE A 124 5.97 28.07 -14.59
C PHE A 124 5.08 28.56 -15.74
N THR A 125 3.88 28.02 -15.88
CA THR A 125 2.85 28.55 -16.81
C THR A 125 2.35 29.91 -16.33
N PHE A 126 2.00 30.02 -15.05
CA PHE A 126 1.50 31.28 -14.49
C PHE A 126 2.59 32.37 -14.31
N LYS A 127 3.86 31.99 -14.15
CA LYS A 127 5.00 32.94 -14.07
C LYS A 127 5.46 33.46 -15.45
N GLY A 128 4.51 33.87 -16.30
CA GLY A 128 4.79 34.53 -17.58
C GLY A 128 5.25 33.59 -18.69
N GLY A 129 4.74 32.35 -18.72
CA GLY A 129 5.00 31.42 -19.82
C GLY A 129 6.43 30.93 -19.91
N ARG A 130 7.19 30.97 -18.81
CA ARG A 130 8.61 30.53 -18.78
C ARG A 130 8.79 29.05 -19.13
N ILE A 131 7.72 28.25 -19.08
CA ILE A 131 7.73 26.85 -19.50
C ILE A 131 8.25 26.68 -20.94
N ALA A 132 7.99 27.63 -21.84
CA ALA A 132 8.47 27.59 -23.22
C ALA A 132 10.00 27.67 -23.33
N LYS A 133 10.68 28.16 -22.29
CA LYS A 133 12.16 28.27 -22.25
C LYS A 133 12.84 27.10 -21.56
N MET A 134 12.08 26.22 -20.87
CA MET A 134 12.61 25.13 -20.04
C MET A 134 12.39 23.78 -20.72
N ARG A 135 13.28 23.40 -21.61
CA ARG A 135 13.17 22.15 -22.40
C ARG A 135 12.99 20.89 -21.53
N TRP A 136 13.69 20.82 -20.40
CA TRP A 136 13.57 19.68 -19.49
C TRP A 136 12.15 19.52 -18.92
N LEU A 137 11.47 20.64 -18.60
CA LEU A 137 10.12 20.63 -18.08
C LEU A 137 9.11 20.26 -19.17
N GLN A 138 9.36 20.68 -20.42
CA GLN A 138 8.55 20.27 -21.57
C GLN A 138 8.66 18.76 -21.80
N TRP A 139 9.87 18.20 -21.72
CA TRP A 139 10.07 16.76 -21.82
C TRP A 139 9.40 16.01 -20.65
N ALA A 140 9.53 16.52 -19.43
CA ALA A 140 8.83 15.94 -18.26
C ALA A 140 7.32 15.95 -18.46
N ALA A 141 6.74 17.02 -19.02
CA ALA A 141 5.31 17.10 -19.33
C ALA A 141 4.91 16.13 -20.45
N VAL A 142 5.73 15.94 -21.49
CA VAL A 142 5.46 14.98 -22.58
C VAL A 142 5.55 13.54 -22.08
N LEU A 143 6.48 13.24 -21.18
CA LEU A 143 6.65 11.90 -20.60
C LEU A 143 5.69 11.62 -19.45
N SER A 144 4.98 12.64 -18.95
CA SER A 144 4.08 12.50 -17.77
C SER A 144 3.01 11.41 -17.89
N PRO A 145 2.48 11.00 -19.08
CA PRO A 145 1.53 9.90 -19.17
C PRO A 145 2.12 8.52 -18.80
N ILE A 146 3.45 8.37 -18.78
CA ILE A 146 4.11 7.12 -18.39
C ILE A 146 4.00 6.89 -16.88
N TRP A 147 4.04 7.94 -16.07
CA TRP A 147 3.99 7.84 -14.61
C TRP A 147 2.68 7.22 -14.09
N PRO A 148 1.48 7.69 -14.50
CA PRO A 148 0.24 7.05 -14.08
C PRO A 148 0.09 5.62 -14.61
N PHE A 149 0.64 5.30 -15.78
CA PHE A 149 0.63 3.94 -16.28
C PHE A 149 1.41 3.00 -15.35
N ILE A 150 2.64 3.39 -14.95
CA ILE A 150 3.44 2.62 -13.99
C ILE A 150 2.72 2.55 -12.65
N ALA A 151 2.17 3.67 -12.14
CA ALA A 151 1.45 3.70 -10.87
C ALA A 151 0.24 2.76 -10.84
N ILE A 152 -0.52 2.68 -11.94
CA ILE A 152 -1.67 1.78 -12.04
C ILE A 152 -1.21 0.31 -12.04
N GLN A 153 -0.17 -0.03 -12.80
CA GLN A 153 0.34 -1.41 -12.85
C GLN A 153 0.88 -1.87 -11.50
N THR A 154 1.70 -1.04 -10.86
CA THR A 154 2.27 -1.37 -9.54
C THR A 154 1.20 -1.37 -8.44
N GLY A 155 0.24 -0.46 -8.49
CA GLY A 155 -0.90 -0.47 -7.58
C GLY A 155 -1.79 -1.71 -7.74
N TRP A 156 -1.96 -2.20 -8.96
CA TRP A 156 -2.67 -3.45 -9.22
C TRP A 156 -1.91 -4.67 -8.67
N ILE A 157 -0.59 -4.73 -8.88
CA ILE A 157 0.25 -5.78 -8.27
C ILE A 157 0.10 -5.76 -6.75
N THR A 158 0.24 -4.60 -6.10
CA THR A 158 0.05 -4.45 -4.65
C THR A 158 -1.35 -4.92 -4.21
N ALA A 159 -2.39 -4.62 -4.98
CA ALA A 159 -3.76 -4.98 -4.64
C ALA A 159 -4.03 -6.49 -4.71
N GLU A 160 -3.50 -7.16 -5.74
CA GLU A 160 -3.76 -8.59 -5.97
C GLU A 160 -2.75 -9.47 -5.22
N VAL A 161 -1.46 -9.16 -5.26
CA VAL A 161 -0.42 -9.94 -4.59
C VAL A 161 -0.46 -9.71 -3.08
N GLY A 162 -0.72 -8.47 -2.62
CA GLY A 162 -0.84 -8.14 -1.19
C GLY A 162 -2.08 -8.75 -0.50
N ARG A 163 -2.90 -9.48 -1.24
CA ARG A 163 -4.03 -10.24 -0.69
C ARG A 163 -3.72 -11.72 -0.45
N GLN A 164 -2.62 -12.19 -1.01
CA GLN A 164 -2.21 -13.59 -0.84
C GLN A 164 -1.85 -13.87 0.64
N PRO A 165 -2.08 -15.10 1.15
CA PRO A 165 -2.56 -16.28 0.42
C PRO A 165 -4.09 -16.36 0.26
N TRP A 166 -4.84 -15.34 0.64
CA TRP A 166 -6.30 -15.36 0.69
C TRP A 166 -6.94 -15.07 -0.68
N VAL A 167 -7.87 -15.90 -1.11
CA VAL A 167 -8.80 -15.56 -2.22
C VAL A 167 -9.89 -14.64 -1.71
N VAL A 168 -10.44 -14.96 -0.53
CA VAL A 168 -11.36 -14.11 0.22
C VAL A 168 -10.70 -13.83 1.56
N TYR A 169 -10.44 -12.56 1.82
CA TYR A 169 -9.75 -12.12 3.04
C TYR A 169 -10.59 -12.47 4.29
N PRO A 170 -9.98 -12.98 5.37
CA PRO A 170 -10.66 -13.22 6.62
C PRO A 170 -11.32 -11.93 7.15
N SER A 171 -12.55 -11.99 7.57
CA SER A 171 -13.28 -10.82 8.05
C SER A 171 -14.16 -11.19 9.22
N LYS A 172 -13.98 -10.51 10.35
CA LYS A 172 -14.85 -10.67 11.55
C LYS A 172 -16.29 -10.25 11.31
N GLN A 173 -16.57 -9.49 10.24
CA GLN A 173 -17.88 -8.91 9.92
C GLN A 173 -18.31 -9.15 8.48
N GLY A 174 -17.88 -10.27 7.89
CA GLY A 174 -18.31 -10.64 6.55
C GLY A 174 -19.85 -10.75 6.45
N PRO A 175 -20.45 -10.43 5.28
CA PRO A 175 -21.86 -10.70 5.06
C PRO A 175 -22.14 -12.19 5.33
N ALA A 176 -23.32 -12.51 5.84
CA ALA A 176 -23.72 -13.86 6.27
C ALA A 176 -23.44 -14.97 5.23
N PHE A 177 -23.24 -14.59 3.97
CA PHE A 177 -22.87 -15.48 2.88
C PHE A 177 -21.40 -15.92 2.93
N VAL A 178 -20.49 -15.08 3.41
CA VAL A 178 -19.07 -15.40 3.57
C VAL A 178 -18.83 -16.23 4.83
N SER A 179 -19.63 -16.00 5.88
CA SER A 179 -19.61 -16.81 7.11
C SER A 179 -20.05 -18.27 6.89
N LEU A 180 -20.74 -18.56 5.78
CA LEU A 180 -21.11 -19.92 5.37
C LEU A 180 -19.94 -20.69 4.71
N LEU A 181 -18.91 -19.99 4.24
CA LEU A 181 -17.80 -20.63 3.52
C LEU A 181 -16.63 -20.99 4.44
N THR A 182 -16.26 -20.12 5.35
CA THR A 182 -15.38 -20.38 6.52
C THR A 182 -15.22 -19.10 7.31
N ALA A 183 -15.20 -19.16 8.64
CA ALA A 183 -14.93 -17.99 9.49
C ALA A 183 -13.52 -17.42 9.28
N ASP A 184 -12.63 -18.23 8.74
CA ASP A 184 -11.19 -17.99 8.67
C ASP A 184 -10.69 -17.54 7.29
N GLY A 185 -11.60 -17.21 6.37
CA GLY A 185 -11.25 -16.88 4.98
C GLY A 185 -10.95 -18.15 4.15
N ILE A 186 -10.74 -17.97 2.84
CA ILE A 186 -10.42 -19.06 1.92
C ILE A 186 -9.00 -18.86 1.42
N SER A 187 -8.08 -19.78 1.79
CA SER A 187 -6.72 -19.75 1.27
C SER A 187 -6.67 -20.21 -0.19
N MET A 188 -5.66 -19.76 -0.93
CA MET A 188 -5.49 -20.17 -2.33
C MET A 188 -5.21 -21.67 -2.49
N SER A 189 -4.62 -22.30 -1.47
CA SER A 189 -4.36 -23.74 -1.44
C SER A 189 -5.62 -24.60 -1.37
N VAL A 190 -6.71 -24.06 -0.82
CA VAL A 190 -8.00 -24.74 -0.67
C VAL A 190 -8.92 -24.47 -1.87
N SER A 191 -8.71 -23.39 -2.59
CA SER A 191 -9.58 -22.99 -3.71
C SER A 191 -9.12 -23.50 -5.08
N ALA A 192 -8.03 -24.26 -5.17
CA ALA A 192 -7.67 -24.96 -6.39
C ALA A 192 -8.53 -26.23 -6.49
N PRO A 193 -9.46 -26.35 -7.45
CA PRO A 193 -10.12 -27.63 -7.70
C PRO A 193 -9.08 -28.60 -8.23
N GLU A 194 -9.01 -29.79 -7.64
CA GLU A 194 -8.28 -30.93 -8.17
C GLU A 194 -8.84 -31.33 -9.56
#